data_3a216c2a0b327c69b5b5691cb816732f
#
_entry.id   3a216c2a0b327c69b5b5691cb816732f
#
_cell.length_a   1.000
_cell.length_b   1.000
_cell.length_c   1.000
_cell.angle_alpha   90.00
_cell.angle_beta   90.00
_cell.angle_gamma   90.00
#
_symmetry.space_group_name_H-M   'P 1'
#
loop_
_entity.id
_entity.type
_entity.pdbx_description
1 polymer ?
#
loop_
_entity_poly.entity_id
_entity_poly.type
_entity_poly.pdbx_seq_one_letter_code
_entity_poly.pdbx_strand_id
1 'polypeptide(L)'
;MPHIINTATAFPTHYHSQQEISFALRAVWIKKGLDVAIFDRLQKAVTVEGRYLALPMSEYYKLDGFADCNRAWLEVALVLGERVINDLLEKTNLHPQEIQMLMSVTSTGVTVPSLEARLMNRIAFAQDLKRVPLFGLGCLAGTAGVARVGDYLKGHPEEVAILL
;
A
#
# COMPACT_ATOMS: atom_id res chain seq x y z
N MET A 1 -4.67 2.70 -27.30
CA MET A 1 -3.64 3.24 -26.36
C MET A 1 -4.15 3.06 -24.95
N PRO A 2 -3.38 2.55 -23.98
CA PRO A 2 -3.83 2.39 -22.60
C PRO A 2 -4.31 3.71 -21.99
N HIS A 3 -5.35 3.66 -21.18
CA HIS A 3 -5.86 4.83 -20.44
C HIS A 3 -6.34 4.42 -19.05
N ILE A 4 -6.35 5.34 -18.12
CA ILE A 4 -6.87 5.10 -16.76
C ILE A 4 -8.39 5.25 -16.83
N ILE A 5 -9.10 4.17 -16.49
CA ILE A 5 -10.57 4.14 -16.49
C ILE A 5 -11.09 4.81 -15.23
N ASN A 6 -10.55 4.46 -14.06
CA ASN A 6 -10.97 5.01 -12.77
C ASN A 6 -9.87 4.86 -11.72
N THR A 7 -10.09 5.48 -10.56
CA THR A 7 -9.24 5.38 -9.37
C THR A 7 -10.07 5.21 -8.10
N ALA A 8 -9.50 4.51 -7.12
CA ALA A 8 -10.09 4.35 -5.80
C ALA A 8 -9.04 4.51 -4.71
N THR A 9 -9.45 4.85 -3.51
CA THR A 9 -8.56 5.03 -2.36
C THR A 9 -9.18 4.43 -1.10
N ALA A 10 -8.34 3.80 -0.27
CA ALA A 10 -8.72 3.35 1.05
C ALA A 10 -7.64 3.71 2.06
N PHE A 11 -8.05 4.12 3.24
CA PHE A 11 -7.16 4.48 4.34
C PHE A 11 -7.45 3.60 5.56
N PRO A 12 -6.44 3.29 6.38
CA PRO A 12 -6.66 2.76 7.72
C PRO A 12 -7.50 3.70 8.58
N THR A 13 -8.02 3.19 9.69
CA THR A 13 -8.94 3.96 10.55
C THR A 13 -8.25 4.88 11.56
N HIS A 14 -6.96 4.69 11.81
CA HIS A 14 -6.22 5.38 12.87
C HIS A 14 -5.53 6.64 12.33
N TYR A 15 -6.28 7.74 12.25
CA TYR A 15 -5.70 9.03 11.90
C TYR A 15 -5.03 9.67 13.11
N HIS A 16 -3.80 10.16 12.92
CA HIS A 16 -3.05 10.94 13.90
C HIS A 16 -2.45 12.18 13.24
N SER A 17 -2.47 13.29 13.97
CA SER A 17 -1.79 14.51 13.54
C SER A 17 -0.27 14.29 13.48
N GLN A 18 0.40 15.02 12.61
CA GLN A 18 1.86 14.97 12.53
C GLN A 18 2.52 15.37 13.86
N GLN A 19 1.86 16.22 14.64
CA GLN A 19 2.34 16.63 15.95
C GLN A 19 2.33 15.46 16.96
N GLU A 20 1.23 14.68 17.02
CA GLU A 20 1.12 13.47 17.87
C GLU A 20 2.16 12.43 17.47
N ILE A 21 2.32 12.19 16.18
CA ILE A 21 3.31 11.24 15.64
C ILE A 21 4.73 11.71 15.99
N SER A 22 5.02 12.99 15.79
CA SER A 22 6.33 13.57 16.11
C SER A 22 6.65 13.48 17.59
N PHE A 23 5.67 13.72 18.46
CA PHE A 23 5.84 13.57 19.90
C PHE A 23 6.20 12.13 20.29
N ALA A 24 5.47 11.15 19.76
CA ALA A 24 5.72 9.72 20.01
C ALA A 24 7.09 9.27 19.49
N LEU A 25 7.43 9.65 18.26
CA LEU A 25 8.73 9.31 17.64
C LEU A 25 9.91 9.99 18.35
N ARG A 26 9.73 11.22 18.83
CA ARG A 26 10.77 11.96 19.56
C ARG A 26 11.19 11.23 20.83
N ALA A 27 10.23 10.62 21.54
CA ALA A 27 10.53 9.82 22.74
C ALA A 27 11.39 8.58 22.38
N VAL A 28 11.08 7.90 21.28
CA VAL A 28 11.88 6.77 20.78
C VAL A 28 13.29 7.24 20.35
N TRP A 29 13.37 8.39 19.70
CA TRP A 29 14.63 8.98 19.22
C TRP A 29 15.59 9.28 20.38
N ILE A 30 15.07 9.91 21.45
CA ILE A 30 15.81 10.20 22.68
C ILE A 30 16.31 8.90 23.33
N LYS A 31 15.42 7.88 23.44
CA LYS A 31 15.78 6.58 24.04
C LYS A 31 16.92 5.89 23.30
N LYS A 32 17.05 6.12 21.99
CA LYS A 32 18.12 5.57 21.15
C LYS A 32 19.39 6.42 21.17
N GLY A 33 19.43 7.53 21.91
CA GLY A 33 20.59 8.43 21.96
C GLY A 33 20.86 9.20 20.66
N LEU A 34 19.83 9.40 19.83
CA LEU A 34 19.95 10.09 18.55
C LEU A 34 19.77 11.61 18.71
N ASP A 35 20.36 12.38 17.79
CA ASP A 35 20.30 13.85 17.84
C ASP A 35 18.87 14.38 17.63
N VAL A 36 18.31 14.97 18.68
CA VAL A 36 16.95 15.49 18.68
C VAL A 36 16.82 16.75 17.81
N ALA A 37 17.87 17.56 17.68
CA ALA A 37 17.82 18.77 16.85
C ALA A 37 17.68 18.42 15.36
N ILE A 38 18.33 17.34 14.92
CA ILE A 38 18.15 16.79 13.57
C ILE A 38 16.71 16.32 13.39
N PHE A 39 16.18 15.55 14.35
CA PHE A 39 14.80 15.09 14.32
C PHE A 39 13.80 16.26 14.19
N ASP A 40 13.88 17.22 15.07
CA ASP A 40 12.95 18.37 15.11
C ASP A 40 13.00 19.17 13.79
N ARG A 41 14.20 19.35 13.21
CA ARG A 41 14.37 20.00 11.91
C ARG A 41 13.72 19.18 10.77
N LEU A 42 13.91 17.86 10.75
CA LEU A 42 13.29 16.98 9.75
C LEU A 42 11.76 17.00 9.87
N GLN A 43 11.23 16.89 11.09
CA GLN A 43 9.77 16.93 11.31
C GLN A 43 9.15 18.27 10.89
N LYS A 44 9.83 19.38 11.13
CA LYS A 44 9.40 20.71 10.68
C LYS A 44 9.40 20.84 9.14
N ALA A 45 10.29 20.14 8.47
CA ALA A 45 10.40 20.16 6.99
C ALA A 45 9.37 19.28 6.29
N VAL A 46 8.72 18.35 6.98
CA VAL A 46 7.79 17.35 6.41
C VAL A 46 6.48 18.04 6.10
N THR A 47 6.04 18.99 5.87
CA THR A 47 4.78 19.66 5.43
C THR A 47 3.53 18.75 5.33
N VAL A 48 3.47 17.67 6.14
CA VAL A 48 2.34 16.74 6.23
C VAL A 48 1.56 17.03 7.51
N GLU A 49 0.26 17.21 7.42
CA GLU A 49 -0.60 17.55 8.56
C GLU A 49 -0.90 16.34 9.46
N GLY A 50 -1.02 15.16 8.88
CA GLY A 50 -1.29 13.93 9.62
C GLY A 50 -1.17 12.69 8.75
N ARG A 51 -1.32 11.53 9.39
CA ARG A 51 -1.19 10.22 8.73
C ARG A 51 -2.24 9.26 9.24
N TYR A 52 -2.70 8.38 8.35
CA TYR A 52 -3.46 7.20 8.70
C TYR A 52 -2.48 6.06 8.99
N LEU A 53 -2.51 5.55 10.22
CA LEU A 53 -1.64 4.47 10.65
C LEU A 53 -2.35 3.12 10.55
N ALA A 54 -1.59 2.07 10.24
CA ALA A 54 -2.10 0.71 10.13
C ALA A 54 -2.68 0.19 11.46
N LEU A 55 -2.06 0.55 12.57
CA LEU A 55 -2.44 0.16 13.92
C LEU A 55 -2.68 1.39 14.80
N PRO A 56 -3.39 1.24 15.94
CA PRO A 56 -3.39 2.27 16.98
C PRO A 56 -1.96 2.61 17.42
N MET A 57 -1.70 3.87 17.76
CA MET A 57 -0.36 4.34 18.14
C MET A 57 0.29 3.49 19.26
N SER A 58 -0.51 3.03 20.22
CA SER A 58 -0.04 2.20 21.33
C SER A 58 0.49 0.82 20.91
N GLU A 59 0.02 0.28 19.80
CA GLU A 59 0.44 -1.04 19.32
C GLU A 59 1.84 -1.02 18.68
N TYR A 60 2.27 0.14 18.15
CA TYR A 60 3.60 0.24 17.55
C TYR A 60 4.74 0.00 18.53
N TYR A 61 4.54 0.26 19.83
CA TYR A 61 5.54 0.00 20.87
C TYR A 61 5.70 -1.49 21.20
N LYS A 62 4.76 -2.33 20.77
CA LYS A 62 4.77 -3.78 20.99
C LYS A 62 5.42 -4.54 19.83
N LEU A 63 5.63 -3.88 18.68
CA LEU A 63 6.23 -4.51 17.52
C LEU A 63 7.73 -4.73 17.75
N ASP A 64 8.17 -5.97 17.63
CA ASP A 64 9.57 -6.35 17.78
C ASP A 64 10.12 -6.91 16.45
N GLY A 65 10.83 -6.05 15.76
CA GLY A 65 11.52 -6.39 14.53
C GLY A 65 10.62 -6.49 13.28
N PHE A 66 11.24 -7.00 12.22
CA PHE A 66 10.61 -7.03 10.89
C PHE A 66 9.39 -7.96 10.83
N ALA A 67 9.43 -9.10 11.50
CA ALA A 67 8.37 -10.11 11.42
C ALA A 67 7.02 -9.56 11.92
N ASP A 68 7.02 -8.85 13.05
CA ASP A 68 5.80 -8.28 13.61
C ASP A 68 5.29 -7.10 12.77
N CYS A 69 6.20 -6.23 12.33
CA CYS A 69 5.84 -5.13 11.43
C CYS A 69 5.25 -5.65 10.11
N ASN A 70 5.85 -6.69 9.53
CA ASN A 70 5.39 -7.28 8.27
C ASN A 70 4.04 -8.01 8.42
N ARG A 71 3.80 -8.65 9.56
CA ARG A 71 2.51 -9.28 9.88
C ARG A 71 1.41 -8.21 9.95
N ALA A 72 1.63 -7.15 10.74
CA ALA A 72 0.71 -6.03 10.86
C ALA A 72 0.44 -5.36 9.51
N TRP A 73 1.49 -5.15 8.70
CA TRP A 73 1.34 -4.65 7.34
C TRP A 73 0.44 -5.55 6.49
N LEU A 74 0.69 -6.87 6.48
CA LEU A 74 -0.05 -7.83 5.65
C LEU A 74 -1.54 -7.87 6.00
N GLU A 75 -1.86 -7.90 7.28
CA GLU A 75 -3.25 -7.92 7.77
C GLU A 75 -4.02 -6.68 7.28
N VAL A 76 -3.44 -5.51 7.45
CA VAL A 76 -4.07 -4.24 7.04
C VAL A 76 -4.08 -4.09 5.53
N ALA A 77 -3.00 -4.46 4.83
CA ALA A 77 -2.92 -4.37 3.37
C ALA A 77 -3.97 -5.25 2.68
N LEU A 78 -4.27 -6.44 3.22
CA LEU A 78 -5.32 -7.31 2.69
C LEU A 78 -6.71 -6.67 2.83
N VAL A 79 -7.02 -6.08 3.98
CA VAL A 79 -8.31 -5.43 4.22
C VAL A 79 -8.47 -4.20 3.32
N LEU A 80 -7.44 -3.36 3.22
CA LEU A 80 -7.48 -2.16 2.39
C LEU A 80 -7.50 -2.51 0.90
N GLY A 81 -6.70 -3.51 0.49
CA GLY A 81 -6.66 -3.98 -0.90
C GLY A 81 -7.99 -4.52 -1.36
N GLU A 82 -8.65 -5.37 -0.55
CA GLU A 82 -9.98 -5.89 -0.83
C GLU A 82 -11.00 -4.75 -0.94
N ARG A 83 -11.00 -3.81 0.00
CA ARG A 83 -11.93 -2.68 0.02
C ARG A 83 -11.74 -1.78 -1.21
N VAL A 84 -10.50 -1.38 -1.53
CA VAL A 84 -10.25 -0.47 -2.64
C VAL A 84 -10.51 -1.11 -4.00
N ILE A 85 -10.25 -2.41 -4.14
CA ILE A 85 -10.55 -3.14 -5.39
C ILE A 85 -12.06 -3.26 -5.57
N ASN A 86 -12.82 -3.61 -4.53
CA ASN A 86 -14.28 -3.68 -4.61
C ASN A 86 -14.91 -2.32 -4.95
N ASP A 87 -14.43 -1.22 -4.32
CA ASP A 87 -14.86 0.14 -4.66
C ASP A 87 -14.54 0.51 -6.12
N LEU A 88 -13.38 0.09 -6.61
CA LEU A 88 -12.98 0.31 -8.01
C LEU A 88 -13.87 -0.46 -8.99
N LEU A 89 -14.15 -1.73 -8.71
CA LEU A 89 -15.02 -2.59 -9.53
C LEU A 89 -16.45 -2.03 -9.58
N GLU A 90 -16.99 -1.60 -8.44
CA GLU A 90 -18.29 -0.95 -8.37
C GLU A 90 -18.34 0.33 -9.21
N LYS A 91 -17.35 1.22 -9.07
CA LYS A 91 -17.25 2.47 -9.84
C LYS A 91 -17.13 2.27 -11.35
N THR A 92 -16.55 1.17 -11.77
CA THR A 92 -16.33 0.86 -13.19
C THR A 92 -17.41 -0.05 -13.76
N ASN A 93 -18.27 -0.62 -12.91
CA ASN A 93 -19.24 -1.66 -13.28
C ASN A 93 -18.57 -2.87 -13.96
N LEU A 94 -17.35 -3.20 -13.52
CA LEU A 94 -16.61 -4.38 -13.99
C LEU A 94 -16.76 -5.53 -12.98
N HIS A 95 -16.84 -6.75 -13.51
CA HIS A 95 -16.77 -7.96 -12.69
C HIS A 95 -15.31 -8.35 -12.42
N PRO A 96 -14.98 -8.96 -11.27
CA PRO A 96 -13.62 -9.40 -10.97
C PRO A 96 -12.99 -10.29 -12.07
N GLN A 97 -13.81 -11.10 -12.75
CA GLN A 97 -13.36 -11.99 -13.82
C GLN A 97 -12.94 -11.25 -15.10
N GLU A 98 -13.31 -9.99 -15.25
CA GLU A 98 -12.91 -9.13 -16.38
C GLU A 98 -11.55 -8.49 -16.18
N ILE A 99 -10.89 -8.75 -15.05
CA ILE A 99 -9.55 -8.24 -14.74
C ILE A 99 -8.53 -9.33 -15.12
N GLN A 100 -7.64 -9.03 -16.04
CA GLN A 100 -6.62 -9.98 -16.51
C GLN A 100 -5.29 -9.84 -15.80
N MET A 101 -5.00 -8.66 -15.20
CA MET A 101 -3.78 -8.48 -14.44
C MET A 101 -4.02 -7.67 -13.15
N LEU A 102 -3.45 -8.13 -12.06
CA LEU A 102 -3.31 -7.40 -10.81
C LEU A 102 -1.83 -7.22 -10.50
N MET A 103 -1.38 -5.98 -10.52
CA MET A 103 -0.04 -5.59 -10.09
C MET A 103 -0.15 -4.86 -8.75
N SER A 104 0.62 -5.28 -7.74
CA SER A 104 0.77 -4.49 -6.52
C SER A 104 2.16 -3.89 -6.39
N VAL A 105 2.24 -2.69 -5.81
CA VAL A 105 3.51 -2.04 -5.50
C VAL A 105 3.60 -1.80 -3.99
N THR A 106 4.70 -2.22 -3.39
CA THR A 106 4.95 -2.03 -1.96
C THR A 106 6.41 -1.73 -1.67
N SER A 107 6.66 -0.92 -0.65
CA SER A 107 8.00 -0.61 -0.14
C SER A 107 8.19 -1.01 1.32
N THR A 108 7.14 -1.46 2.00
CA THR A 108 7.15 -1.68 3.46
C THR A 108 6.95 -3.13 3.88
N GLY A 109 6.29 -3.93 3.05
CA GLY A 109 6.02 -5.32 3.38
C GLY A 109 6.27 -6.28 2.23
N VAL A 110 6.60 -7.52 2.56
CA VAL A 110 6.85 -8.62 1.62
C VAL A 110 6.09 -9.84 2.07
N THR A 111 5.48 -10.59 1.14
CA THR A 111 4.80 -11.83 1.47
C THR A 111 4.91 -12.88 0.37
N VAL A 112 5.04 -14.13 0.80
CA VAL A 112 4.95 -15.32 -0.04
C VAL A 112 3.93 -16.28 0.59
N PRO A 113 2.82 -16.63 -0.11
CA PRO A 113 2.37 -16.12 -1.42
C PRO A 113 2.16 -14.61 -1.45
N SER A 114 2.22 -14.02 -2.66
CA SER A 114 2.12 -12.57 -2.87
C SER A 114 0.78 -11.98 -2.40
N LEU A 115 0.72 -10.65 -2.24
CA LEU A 115 -0.50 -9.95 -1.82
C LEU A 115 -1.66 -10.25 -2.80
N GLU A 116 -1.39 -10.23 -4.10
CA GLU A 116 -2.37 -10.54 -5.14
C GLU A 116 -2.92 -11.96 -5.00
N ALA A 117 -2.04 -12.95 -4.74
CA ALA A 117 -2.46 -14.33 -4.54
C ALA A 117 -3.37 -14.50 -3.31
N ARG A 118 -3.14 -13.71 -2.28
CA ARG A 118 -3.98 -13.71 -1.07
C ARG A 118 -5.30 -12.99 -1.30
N LEU A 119 -5.31 -11.92 -2.11
CA LEU A 119 -6.53 -11.21 -2.50
C LEU A 119 -7.45 -12.06 -3.38
N MET A 120 -6.91 -12.97 -4.21
CA MET A 120 -7.70 -13.95 -4.96
C MET A 120 -8.52 -14.91 -4.07
N ASN A 121 -8.14 -15.09 -2.80
CA ASN A 121 -8.95 -15.86 -1.85
C ASN A 121 -10.12 -15.06 -1.26
N ARG A 122 -10.18 -13.76 -1.51
CA ARG A 122 -11.20 -12.83 -1.00
C ARG A 122 -12.08 -12.27 -2.10
N ILE A 123 -11.53 -12.10 -3.28
CA ILE A 123 -12.18 -11.54 -4.46
C ILE A 123 -12.15 -12.61 -5.56
N ALA A 124 -13.30 -12.88 -6.14
CA ALA A 124 -13.48 -13.95 -7.13
C ALA A 124 -12.94 -13.57 -8.53
N PHE A 125 -11.64 -13.26 -8.60
CA PHE A 125 -10.95 -13.09 -9.89
C PHE A 125 -10.94 -14.37 -10.72
N ALA A 126 -10.67 -14.24 -12.01
CA ALA A 126 -10.42 -15.39 -12.88
C ALA A 126 -9.17 -16.17 -12.38
N GLN A 127 -9.18 -17.50 -12.58
CA GLN A 127 -8.08 -18.36 -12.09
C GLN A 127 -6.75 -18.09 -12.78
N ASP A 128 -6.79 -17.61 -14.01
CA ASP A 128 -5.65 -17.27 -14.86
C ASP A 128 -5.18 -15.81 -14.68
N LEU A 129 -5.71 -15.08 -13.67
CA LEU A 129 -5.26 -13.73 -13.34
C LEU A 129 -3.73 -13.63 -13.29
N LYS A 130 -3.16 -12.77 -14.09
CA LYS A 130 -1.73 -12.45 -14.06
C LYS A 130 -1.41 -11.61 -12.82
N ARG A 131 -0.47 -12.07 -12.00
CA ARG A 131 -0.10 -11.45 -10.71
C ARG A 131 1.33 -10.95 -10.78
N VAL A 132 1.53 -9.67 -10.52
CA VAL A 132 2.84 -9.03 -10.64
C VAL A 132 3.15 -8.24 -9.37
N PRO A 133 3.74 -8.87 -8.34
CA PRO A 133 4.22 -8.14 -7.16
C PRO A 133 5.49 -7.34 -7.51
N LEU A 134 5.45 -6.03 -7.29
CA LEU A 134 6.58 -5.14 -7.51
C LEU A 134 7.08 -4.61 -6.16
N PHE A 135 8.29 -5.00 -5.79
CA PHE A 135 8.94 -4.63 -4.54
C PHE A 135 10.31 -4.02 -4.78
N GLY A 136 10.76 -3.16 -3.86
CA GLY A 136 12.14 -2.66 -3.82
C GLY A 136 12.38 -1.34 -4.55
N LEU A 137 11.36 -0.73 -5.16
CA LEU A 137 11.50 0.56 -5.85
C LEU A 137 11.20 1.78 -4.95
N GLY A 138 10.88 1.56 -3.67
CA GLY A 138 10.60 2.63 -2.71
C GLY A 138 9.51 3.57 -3.22
N CYS A 139 9.71 4.87 -3.03
CA CYS A 139 8.74 5.92 -3.41
C CYS A 139 8.50 6.02 -4.93
N LEU A 140 9.36 5.43 -5.76
CA LEU A 140 9.20 5.40 -7.22
C LEU A 140 8.21 4.32 -7.69
N ALA A 141 7.85 3.38 -6.82
CA ALA A 141 7.11 2.17 -7.17
C ALA A 141 5.76 2.47 -7.86
N GLY A 142 5.00 3.47 -7.40
CA GLY A 142 3.74 3.85 -8.02
C GLY A 142 3.89 4.29 -9.47
N THR A 143 4.83 5.19 -9.75
CA THR A 143 5.13 5.64 -11.12
C THR A 143 5.65 4.52 -12.01
N ALA A 144 6.54 3.68 -11.46
CA ALA A 144 7.04 2.50 -12.16
C ALA A 144 5.92 1.50 -12.46
N GLY A 145 5.00 1.28 -11.52
CA GLY A 145 3.83 0.44 -11.71
C GLY A 145 2.95 0.92 -12.86
N VAL A 146 2.61 2.22 -12.89
CA VAL A 146 1.85 2.81 -14.01
C VAL A 146 2.54 2.57 -15.35
N ALA A 147 3.87 2.77 -15.42
CA ALA A 147 4.64 2.51 -16.64
C ALA A 147 4.57 1.02 -17.04
N ARG A 148 4.77 0.09 -16.10
CA ARG A 148 4.75 -1.35 -16.39
C ARG A 148 3.37 -1.85 -16.80
N VAL A 149 2.30 -1.39 -16.15
CA VAL A 149 0.92 -1.68 -16.57
C VAL A 149 0.65 -1.13 -17.96
N GLY A 150 1.10 0.11 -18.23
CA GLY A 150 0.98 0.70 -19.56
C GLY A 150 1.72 -0.08 -20.65
N ASP A 151 2.93 -0.57 -20.37
CA ASP A 151 3.69 -1.40 -21.32
C ASP A 151 2.99 -2.75 -21.57
N TYR A 152 2.45 -3.36 -20.53
CA TYR A 152 1.67 -4.60 -20.65
C TYR A 152 0.43 -4.41 -21.54
N LEU A 153 -0.36 -3.38 -21.29
CA LEU A 153 -1.60 -3.11 -22.03
C LEU A 153 -1.37 -2.66 -23.48
N LYS A 154 -0.16 -2.20 -23.85
CA LYS A 154 0.18 -2.00 -25.27
C LYS A 154 0.20 -3.31 -26.06
N GLY A 155 0.63 -4.39 -25.42
CA GLY A 155 0.61 -5.74 -26.03
C GLY A 155 -0.73 -6.47 -25.89
N HIS A 156 -1.62 -5.96 -25.00
CA HIS A 156 -2.90 -6.59 -24.67
C HIS A 156 -4.01 -5.53 -24.64
N PRO A 157 -4.38 -4.95 -25.80
CA PRO A 157 -5.24 -3.75 -25.87
C PRO A 157 -6.69 -3.97 -25.40
N GLU A 158 -7.15 -5.23 -25.36
CA GLU A 158 -8.51 -5.60 -24.92
C GLU A 158 -8.57 -6.03 -23.45
N GLU A 159 -7.41 -6.07 -22.76
CA GLU A 159 -7.35 -6.50 -21.36
C GLU A 159 -7.47 -5.33 -20.40
N VAL A 160 -7.95 -5.63 -19.19
CA VAL A 160 -8.05 -4.69 -18.07
C VAL A 160 -7.05 -5.09 -16.98
N ALA A 161 -6.34 -4.12 -16.46
CA ALA A 161 -5.37 -4.32 -15.38
C ALA A 161 -5.64 -3.38 -14.21
N ILE A 162 -5.41 -3.88 -13.00
CA ILE A 162 -5.43 -3.09 -11.76
C ILE A 162 -4.00 -2.91 -11.27
N LEU A 163 -3.63 -1.68 -10.94
CA LEU A 163 -2.44 -1.34 -10.17
C LEU A 163 -2.88 -0.96 -8.74
N LEU A 164 -2.42 -1.73 -7.76
CA LEU A 164 -2.68 -1.55 -6.33
C LEU A 164 -1.46 -0.97 -5.61
#